data_5575ad0c92e5d0d1a2b1a92d72e6105d
#
_entry.id   5575ad0c92e5d0d1a2b1a92d72e6105d
#
_cell.length_a   1.000
_cell.length_b   1.000
_cell.length_c   1.000
_cell.angle_alpha   90.00
_cell.angle_beta   90.00
_cell.angle_gamma   90.00
#
_symmetry.space_group_name_H-M   'P 1'
#
loop_
_entity.id
_entity.type
_entity.pdbx_description
1 polymer ?
#
loop_
_entity_poly.entity_id
_entity_poly.type
_entity_poly.pdbx_seq_one_letter_code
_entity_poly.pdbx_strand_id
1 'polypeptide(L)' 'MFQQNHARAMQVPVPQAATHSTTVFEYVGRTALTVHGTVSRRVYRFERTGARVDVDSRDVVSLSAVPLLRRI' A
#
# COMPACT_ATOMS: atom_id res chain seq x y z
N MET A 1 23.53 26.67 -17.60
CA MET A 1 23.36 26.32 -17.09
C MET A 1 22.88 26.02 -16.61
N PHE A 2 22.78 25.81 -16.68
CA PHE A 2 22.30 25.31 -16.15
C PHE A 2 21.66 24.81 -15.72
N GLN A 3 21.41 24.56 -15.94
CA GLN A 3 20.84 23.98 -15.46
C GLN A 3 20.39 23.61 -14.90
N GLN A 4 20.21 23.47 -15.05
CA GLN A 4 19.82 23.00 -14.46
C GLN A 4 19.29 22.65 -13.91
N ASN A 5 19.13 22.65 -14.09
CA ASN A 5 18.69 22.22 -13.48
C ASN A 5 18.04 22.01 -13.12
N HIS A 6 17.68 21.97 -13.35
CA HIS A 6 17.10 21.65 -12.86
C HIS A 6 16.47 21.16 -12.62
N ALA A 7 16.32 21.14 -13.05
CA ALA A 7 15.88 20.56 -12.72
C ALA A 7 15.59 20.09 -12.17
N ARG A 8 15.69 19.89 -12.32
CA ARG A 8 15.62 19.31 -11.55
C ARG A 8 14.91 18.97 -10.94
N ALA A 9 14.64 18.92 -11.00
CA ALA A 9 14.09 18.47 -10.35
C ALA A 9 13.35 18.32 -9.79
N MET A 10 13.23 18.31 -9.93
CA MET A 10 12.75 18.11 -9.28
C MET A 10 11.81 17.66 -9.07
N GLN A 11 11.63 17.36 -9.55
CA GLN A 11 11.00 16.85 -9.30
C GLN A 11 10.33 16.21 -8.93
N VAL A 12 10.19 16.55 -9.17
CA VAL A 12 9.82 15.91 -8.63
C VAL A 12 8.96 14.87 -8.22
N PRO A 13 8.86 14.09 -8.00
CA PRO A 13 8.40 12.84 -7.54
C PRO A 13 7.40 12.89 -6.45
N VAL A 14 7.49 13.83 -5.68
CA VAL A 14 6.56 14.00 -4.60
C VAL A 14 5.12 13.88 -5.05
N PRO A 15 4.77 14.43 -6.18
CA PRO A 15 3.40 14.31 -6.64
C PRO A 15 2.93 12.89 -6.76
N GLN A 16 3.84 12.00 -6.98
CA GLN A 16 3.44 10.62 -7.12
C GLN A 16 2.89 10.04 -5.85
N ALA A 17 3.47 10.43 -4.75
CA ALA A 17 2.95 9.97 -3.48
C ALA A 17 1.55 10.45 -3.28
N ALA A 18 1.25 11.63 -3.76
CA ALA A 18 -0.07 12.19 -3.57
C ALA A 18 -1.11 11.54 -4.45
N THR A 19 -0.71 10.87 -5.51
CA THR A 19 -1.67 10.26 -6.41
C THR A 19 -2.13 8.90 -5.94
N HIS A 20 -1.51 8.35 -4.93
CA HIS A 20 -1.90 7.04 -4.42
C HIS A 20 -2.42 7.20 -3.01
N SER A 21 -3.63 6.75 -2.81
CA SER A 21 -4.19 6.72 -1.47
C SER A 21 -4.05 5.31 -0.91
N THR A 22 -4.24 5.20 0.38
CA THR A 22 -4.21 3.90 1.04
C THR A 22 -5.51 3.67 1.78
N THR A 23 -5.79 2.43 2.01
CA THR A 23 -6.94 1.99 2.78
C THR A 23 -6.42 1.05 3.85
N VAL A 24 -6.91 1.20 5.07
CA VAL A 24 -6.47 0.36 6.18
C VAL A 24 -7.26 -0.93 6.16
N PHE A 25 -6.54 -2.06 6.24
CA PHE A 25 -7.15 -3.37 6.41
C PHE A 25 -6.77 -3.92 7.76
N GLU A 26 -7.69 -4.60 8.39
CA GLU A 26 -7.47 -5.26 9.67
C GLU A 26 -7.58 -6.76 9.49
N TYR A 27 -6.64 -7.48 10.09
CA TYR A 27 -6.62 -8.92 10.04
C TYR A 27 -7.37 -9.50 11.23
N VAL A 28 -8.26 -10.44 10.96
CA VAL A 28 -9.05 -11.07 12.03
C VAL A 28 -8.72 -12.55 12.20
N GLY A 29 -7.72 -13.04 11.51
CA GLY A 29 -7.28 -14.42 11.67
C GLY A 29 -6.38 -14.58 12.90
N ARG A 30 -5.95 -15.80 13.15
CA ARG A 30 -5.22 -16.12 14.38
C ARG A 30 -3.72 -16.24 14.21
N THR A 31 -3.26 -16.45 13.00
CA THR A 31 -1.83 -16.62 12.73
C THR A 31 -1.37 -15.46 11.87
N ALA A 32 -0.07 -15.31 11.74
CA ALA A 32 0.45 -14.29 10.84
C ALA A 32 0.01 -14.57 9.41
N LEU A 33 -0.18 -13.52 8.64
CA LEU A 33 -0.60 -13.63 7.25
C LEU A 33 0.25 -12.70 6.39
N THR A 34 0.71 -13.21 5.26
CA THR A 34 1.41 -12.40 4.27
C THR A 34 0.60 -12.42 2.99
N VAL A 35 0.31 -11.25 2.44
CA VAL A 35 -0.47 -11.11 1.22
C VAL A 35 0.34 -10.28 0.24
N HIS A 36 0.33 -10.69 -1.01
CA HIS A 36 1.01 -9.96 -2.07
C HIS A 36 -0.01 -9.17 -2.88
N GLY A 37 0.22 -7.88 -3.01
CA GLY A 37 -0.63 -7.05 -3.83
C GLY A 37 -0.40 -7.38 -5.29
N THR A 38 -1.49 -7.62 -6.01
CA THR A 38 -1.37 -8.04 -7.40
C THR A 38 -1.06 -6.89 -8.34
N VAL A 39 -1.39 -5.67 -7.96
CA VAL A 39 -1.17 -4.51 -8.81
C VAL A 39 0.11 -3.78 -8.43
N SER A 40 0.26 -3.45 -7.16
CA SER A 40 1.44 -2.69 -6.70
C SER A 40 2.66 -3.56 -6.50
N ARG A 41 2.44 -4.85 -6.34
CA ARG A 41 3.49 -5.82 -6.03
C ARG A 41 4.09 -5.64 -4.65
N ARG A 42 3.41 -4.92 -3.80
CA ARG A 42 3.84 -4.77 -2.41
C ARG A 42 3.52 -6.03 -1.64
N VAL A 43 4.26 -6.24 -0.55
CA VAL A 43 4.01 -7.34 0.35
C VAL A 43 3.40 -6.75 1.61
N TYR A 44 2.24 -7.29 2.00
CA TYR A 44 1.53 -6.84 3.20
C TYR A 44 1.61 -7.92 4.25
N ARG A 45 2.17 -7.58 5.39
CA ARG A 45 2.36 -8.53 6.47
C ARG A 45 1.47 -8.17 7.64
N PHE A 46 0.63 -9.12 8.03
CA PHE A 46 -0.22 -8.98 9.20
C PHE A 46 0.30 -9.94 10.25
N GLU A 47 0.86 -9.40 11.32
CA GLU A 47 1.62 -10.20 12.27
C GLU A 47 0.76 -11.02 13.22
N ARG A 48 -0.45 -10.56 13.47
CA ARG A 48 -1.34 -11.22 14.43
C ARG A 48 -2.75 -10.67 14.28
N THR A 49 -3.67 -11.25 15.04
CA THR A 49 -5.05 -10.78 15.07
C THR A 49 -5.09 -9.31 15.46
N GLY A 50 -5.86 -8.56 14.73
CA GLY A 50 -6.01 -7.14 14.98
C GLY A 50 -4.97 -6.26 14.30
N ALA A 51 -4.00 -6.85 13.64
CA ALA A 51 -2.99 -6.08 12.93
C ALA A 51 -3.65 -5.23 11.84
N ARG A 52 -3.23 -3.99 11.73
CA ARG A 52 -3.74 -3.05 10.74
C ARG A 52 -2.61 -2.61 9.86
N VAL A 53 -2.85 -2.61 8.57
CA VAL A 53 -1.84 -2.28 7.58
C VAL A 53 -2.44 -1.38 6.52
N ASP A 54 -1.70 -0.38 6.11
CA ASP A 54 -2.09 0.50 5.01
C ASP A 54 -1.86 -0.23 3.70
N VAL A 55 -2.91 -0.33 2.92
CA VAL A 55 -2.89 -1.05 1.65
C VAL A 55 -3.06 -0.05 0.51
N ASP A 56 -2.20 -0.16 -0.49
CA ASP A 56 -2.30 0.66 -1.69
C ASP A 56 -3.69 0.51 -2.30
N SER A 57 -4.29 1.62 -2.66
CA SER A 57 -5.65 1.59 -3.19
C SER A 57 -5.80 0.69 -4.41
N ARG A 58 -4.73 0.48 -5.15
CA ARG A 58 -4.79 -0.39 -6.32
C ARG A 58 -4.95 -1.86 -5.95
N ASP A 59 -4.59 -2.23 -4.73
CA ASP A 59 -4.66 -3.61 -4.27
C ASP A 59 -5.90 -3.91 -3.45
N VAL A 60 -6.76 -2.91 -3.24
CA VAL A 60 -7.93 -3.07 -2.37
C VAL A 60 -8.83 -4.20 -2.85
N VAL A 61 -9.04 -4.29 -4.15
CA VAL A 61 -9.92 -5.32 -4.69
C VAL A 61 -9.36 -6.71 -4.37
N SER A 62 -8.06 -6.89 -4.57
CA SER A 62 -7.42 -8.17 -4.29
C SER A 62 -7.51 -8.55 -2.83
N LEU A 63 -7.20 -7.60 -1.95
CA LEU A 63 -7.21 -7.90 -0.52
C LEU A 63 -8.62 -8.06 0.01
N SER A 64 -9.58 -7.40 -0.59
CA SER A 64 -10.99 -7.57 -0.18
C SER A 64 -11.49 -8.98 -0.42
N ALA A 65 -10.85 -9.72 -1.30
CA ALA A 65 -11.22 -11.10 -1.55
C ALA A 65 -10.66 -12.08 -0.52
N VAL A 66 -9.78 -11.63 0.35
CA VAL A 66 -9.20 -12.48 1.38
C VAL A 66 -10.14 -12.51 2.58
N PRO A 67 -10.66 -13.69 2.96
CA PRO A 67 -11.75 -13.76 3.95
C PRO A 67 -11.40 -13.20 5.33
N LEU A 68 -10.15 -13.25 5.72
CA LEU A 68 -9.76 -12.84 7.07
C LEU A 68 -9.29 -11.39 7.12
N LEU A 69 -9.43 -10.65 6.05
CA LEU A 69 -9.07 -9.24 6.00
C LEU A 69 -10.33 -8.40 5.89
N ARG A 70 -10.40 -7.34 6.68
CA ARG A 70 -11.51 -6.40 6.64
C ARG A 70 -11.00 -5.01 6.39
N ARG A 71 -11.71 -4.31 5.59
CA ARG A 71 -11.47 -2.89 5.36
C ARG A 71 -12.11 -2.10 6.48
N ILE A 72 -11.38 -1.20 7.05
CA ILE A 72 -11.95 -0.38 8.11
C ILE A 72 -12.19 1.05 7.67
#